data_aee4b827ad1fe6b9b716bb99f7eea98f
#
_entry.id   aee4b827ad1fe6b9b716bb99f7eea98f
#
_cell.length_a   1.000
_cell.length_b   1.000
_cell.length_c   1.000
_cell.angle_alpha   90.00
_cell.angle_beta   90.00
_cell.angle_gamma   90.00
#
_symmetry.space_group_name_H-M   'P 1'
#
loop_
_entity.id
_entity.type
_entity.pdbx_description
1 polymer ?
#
loop_
_entity_poly.entity_id
_entity_poly.type
_entity_poly.pdbx_seq_one_letter_code
_entity_poly.pdbx_strand_id
1 'polypeptide(L)'
;MLGADDVINATTREIINTYDFGDLKFDVVVGNPPYMSSEDMKNLTPLEHPLYPNKYDSAYKQYDKYFLFIERGLQLLKEDGVLGYIIPSKFMKVGAATKLRDIIARNHYLTELISFGANQVFSGKTTYTCLLILTKQENTIFKYQEISNLTQWRNRLDSDEITEREGVSIGSDTWALFPEKYDSLFTKIYRGGYTLEDAVGSDNIFNGIQTSANKTYIFKPTAETETTYSFKRNNTTWEIEKSLTKPYFQTDKNLGLSSFHSFTPNARVIFPYFKDGNGKLQVIPLEELAVNYPLGYSYIMAHRHELNRPNRDIKPIPENDNEWHRYGRHQSLEACELPCKLIVGVLSQGEKYAVDVYGTLVSSGGTAGYCIVSVPENSPYSIYYIQALLTSRPLEWISSLYGEIFRGGFIARGTKVLKQLPFRDINFDDATDKKLHDDIALLQQQLISVGDRIQAAGNNQRVLAPLNRNFNLKKREMETLIQQLFGLTEQEYLQIPQISEMYATV
;
A
#
# COMPACT_ATOMS: atom_id res chain seq x y z
N MET A 1 -26.65 -7.11 -23.68
CA MET A 1 -25.44 -6.26 -23.62
C MET A 1 -25.77 -4.97 -24.33
N LEU A 2 -25.65 -3.82 -23.65
CA LEU A 2 -25.67 -2.52 -24.29
C LEU A 2 -24.42 -2.41 -25.15
N GLY A 3 -24.53 -2.24 -26.46
CA GLY A 3 -23.40 -1.90 -27.32
C GLY A 3 -22.87 -0.53 -26.97
N ALA A 4 -21.58 -0.31 -27.09
CA ALA A 4 -20.94 0.99 -26.80
C ALA A 4 -21.53 2.13 -27.64
N ASP A 5 -22.08 1.82 -28.80
CA ASP A 5 -22.65 2.77 -29.77
C ASP A 5 -24.06 3.25 -29.37
N ASP A 6 -24.82 2.47 -28.62
CA ASP A 6 -26.16 2.86 -28.13
C ASP A 6 -26.10 3.89 -26.99
N VAL A 7 -24.96 3.95 -26.27
CA VAL A 7 -24.75 4.88 -25.16
C VAL A 7 -24.40 6.28 -25.64
N ILE A 8 -23.88 6.42 -26.85
CA ILE A 8 -23.31 7.69 -27.38
C ILE A 8 -24.42 8.60 -27.97
N ASN A 9 -25.56 8.08 -28.39
CA ASN A 9 -26.56 8.81 -29.19
C ASN A 9 -27.83 9.21 -28.46
N ALA A 10 -27.99 8.92 -27.18
CA ALA A 10 -29.17 9.33 -26.42
C ALA A 10 -28.75 10.11 -25.17
N THR A 11 -29.58 11.06 -24.79
CA THR A 11 -29.50 11.60 -23.44
C THR A 11 -29.53 10.41 -22.48
N THR A 12 -28.49 10.26 -21.66
CA THR A 12 -28.20 9.11 -20.78
C THR A 12 -29.40 8.65 -19.93
N ARG A 13 -30.41 9.49 -19.76
CA ARG A 13 -31.68 9.17 -19.09
C ARG A 13 -32.58 8.25 -19.89
N GLU A 14 -32.67 8.40 -21.20
CA GLU A 14 -33.55 7.57 -22.04
C GLU A 14 -33.01 6.17 -22.21
N ILE A 15 -31.69 6.01 -22.36
CA ILE A 15 -31.07 4.67 -22.53
C ILE A 15 -31.20 3.84 -21.27
N ILE A 16 -30.97 4.43 -20.09
CA ILE A 16 -31.15 3.74 -18.81
C ILE A 16 -32.59 3.29 -18.62
N ASN A 17 -33.57 4.01 -19.18
CA ASN A 17 -34.99 3.66 -19.11
C ASN A 17 -35.41 2.69 -20.22
N THR A 18 -34.80 2.75 -21.42
CA THR A 18 -35.15 1.90 -22.58
C THR A 18 -34.69 0.45 -22.39
N TYR A 19 -33.60 0.23 -21.60
CA TYR A 19 -33.11 -1.10 -21.23
C TYR A 19 -33.43 -1.47 -19.79
N ASP A 20 -34.49 -0.90 -19.25
CA ASP A 20 -35.09 -1.42 -18.04
C ASP A 20 -35.77 -2.75 -18.41
N PHE A 21 -35.16 -3.86 -17.94
CA PHE A 21 -35.74 -5.18 -18.14
C PHE A 21 -37.09 -5.36 -17.40
N GLY A 22 -37.58 -4.29 -16.77
CA GLY A 22 -38.79 -4.32 -15.95
C GLY A 22 -38.68 -5.38 -14.85
N ASP A 23 -39.71 -6.23 -14.79
CA ASP A 23 -39.76 -7.34 -13.83
C ASP A 23 -39.05 -8.62 -14.31
N LEU A 24 -38.37 -8.57 -15.49
CA LEU A 24 -37.63 -9.73 -15.99
C LEU A 24 -36.49 -10.10 -15.07
N LYS A 25 -36.46 -11.38 -14.67
CA LYS A 25 -35.40 -11.99 -13.89
C LYS A 25 -34.84 -13.19 -14.63
N PHE A 26 -33.55 -13.45 -14.42
CA PHE A 26 -32.83 -14.49 -15.11
C PHE A 26 -32.45 -15.63 -14.15
N ASP A 27 -32.45 -16.84 -14.65
CA ASP A 27 -31.93 -18.01 -13.91
C ASP A 27 -30.43 -17.96 -13.84
N VAL A 28 -29.75 -17.44 -14.90
CA VAL A 28 -28.30 -17.37 -14.99
C VAL A 28 -27.87 -16.05 -15.62
N VAL A 29 -26.91 -15.39 -14.98
CA VAL A 29 -26.22 -14.20 -15.49
C VAL A 29 -24.73 -14.49 -15.52
N VAL A 30 -24.14 -14.56 -16.73
CA VAL A 30 -22.70 -14.83 -16.90
C VAL A 30 -22.03 -13.74 -17.71
N GLY A 31 -20.75 -13.47 -17.45
CA GLY A 31 -20.04 -12.49 -18.24
C GLY A 31 -18.61 -12.18 -17.80
N ASN A 32 -18.02 -11.30 -18.59
CA ASN A 32 -16.75 -10.65 -18.32
C ASN A 32 -17.03 -9.13 -18.36
N PRO A 33 -17.40 -8.53 -17.24
CA PRO A 33 -17.73 -7.11 -17.19
C PRO A 33 -16.49 -6.22 -17.45
N PRO A 34 -16.68 -4.96 -17.91
CA PRO A 34 -15.58 -4.07 -18.25
C PRO A 34 -14.75 -3.68 -17.01
N TYR A 35 -13.42 -3.83 -17.09
CA TYR A 35 -12.45 -3.45 -16.05
C TYR A 35 -12.01 -1.99 -16.24
N MET A 36 -12.92 -1.07 -15.97
CA MET A 36 -12.71 0.37 -16.14
C MET A 36 -12.66 1.05 -14.77
N SER A 37 -11.59 1.80 -14.51
CA SER A 37 -11.43 2.54 -13.27
C SER A 37 -12.37 3.76 -13.20
N SER A 38 -12.59 4.32 -12.00
CA SER A 38 -13.35 5.55 -11.82
C SER A 38 -12.76 6.72 -12.61
N GLU A 39 -11.44 6.80 -12.74
CA GLU A 39 -10.76 7.81 -13.53
C GLU A 39 -11.02 7.63 -15.03
N ASP A 40 -10.91 6.40 -15.52
CA ASP A 40 -11.24 6.09 -16.92
C ASP A 40 -12.70 6.41 -17.25
N MET A 41 -13.63 6.08 -16.34
CA MET A 41 -15.05 6.41 -16.50
C MET A 41 -15.30 7.92 -16.60
N LYS A 42 -14.61 8.73 -15.78
CA LYS A 42 -14.70 10.19 -15.86
C LYS A 42 -14.23 10.74 -17.20
N ASN A 43 -13.22 10.13 -17.79
CA ASN A 43 -12.64 10.56 -19.05
C ASN A 43 -13.37 10.03 -20.28
N LEU A 44 -13.78 8.74 -20.26
CA LEU A 44 -14.35 8.05 -21.41
C LEU A 44 -15.88 8.08 -21.43
N THR A 45 -16.52 8.12 -20.25
CA THR A 45 -17.98 8.14 -20.10
C THR A 45 -18.42 9.23 -19.11
N PRO A 46 -18.07 10.51 -19.36
CA PRO A 46 -18.29 11.60 -18.39
C PRO A 46 -19.77 11.87 -18.08
N LEU A 47 -20.69 11.52 -18.98
CA LEU A 47 -22.12 11.71 -18.78
C LEU A 47 -22.74 10.61 -17.91
N GLU A 48 -22.19 9.39 -17.96
CA GLU A 48 -22.70 8.26 -17.18
C GLU A 48 -22.17 8.25 -15.74
N HIS A 49 -20.87 8.58 -15.58
CA HIS A 49 -20.17 8.45 -14.30
C HIS A 49 -20.90 9.15 -13.11
N PRO A 50 -21.44 10.38 -13.26
CA PRO A 50 -22.18 11.05 -12.18
C PRO A 50 -23.50 10.40 -11.79
N LEU A 51 -24.07 9.53 -12.64
CA LEU A 51 -25.35 8.88 -12.39
C LEU A 51 -25.22 7.61 -11.53
N TYR A 52 -24.06 6.98 -11.56
CA TYR A 52 -23.85 5.69 -10.88
C TYR A 52 -24.00 5.75 -9.36
N PRO A 53 -23.45 6.76 -8.62
CA PRO A 53 -23.62 6.85 -7.17
C PRO A 53 -25.07 6.97 -6.69
N ASN A 54 -25.97 7.45 -7.54
CA ASN A 54 -27.40 7.55 -7.22
C ASN A 54 -28.17 6.25 -7.52
N LYS A 55 -27.56 5.30 -8.23
CA LYS A 55 -28.20 4.08 -8.72
C LYS A 55 -27.66 2.81 -8.08
N TYR A 56 -26.39 2.82 -7.63
CA TYR A 56 -25.69 1.64 -7.14
C TYR A 56 -24.96 1.96 -5.82
N ASP A 57 -25.20 1.14 -4.81
CA ASP A 57 -24.50 1.23 -3.52
C ASP A 57 -23.00 0.91 -3.65
N SER A 58 -22.64 0.04 -4.60
CA SER A 58 -21.25 -0.32 -4.92
C SER A 58 -20.46 0.81 -5.59
N ALA A 59 -21.12 1.90 -6.04
CA ALA A 59 -20.46 3.09 -6.56
C ALA A 59 -19.88 3.95 -5.45
N TYR A 60 -18.90 3.39 -4.71
CA TYR A 60 -18.29 3.99 -3.52
C TYR A 60 -16.83 4.36 -3.73
N LYS A 61 -16.43 5.57 -3.36
CA LYS A 61 -15.06 6.10 -3.55
C LYS A 61 -14.61 6.04 -5.03
N GLN A 62 -13.41 5.51 -5.28
CA GLN A 62 -12.85 5.30 -6.62
C GLN A 62 -13.16 3.87 -7.10
N TYR A 63 -14.46 3.59 -7.27
CA TYR A 63 -14.95 2.27 -7.70
C TYR A 63 -14.56 1.92 -9.15
N ASP A 64 -14.47 0.63 -9.44
CA ASP A 64 -14.34 0.12 -10.81
C ASP A 64 -15.72 -0.22 -11.39
N LYS A 65 -15.86 -0.12 -12.72
CA LYS A 65 -17.14 -0.33 -13.41
C LYS A 65 -17.73 -1.71 -13.17
N TYR A 66 -16.87 -2.75 -13.06
CA TYR A 66 -17.36 -4.11 -12.81
C TYR A 66 -18.08 -4.29 -11.45
N PHE A 67 -17.85 -3.41 -10.46
CA PHE A 67 -18.63 -3.44 -9.20
C PHE A 67 -20.10 -3.23 -9.46
N LEU A 68 -20.42 -2.27 -10.33
CA LEU A 68 -21.79 -1.94 -10.73
C LEU A 68 -22.44 -3.10 -11.48
N PHE A 69 -21.67 -3.81 -12.31
CA PHE A 69 -22.15 -4.98 -13.05
C PHE A 69 -22.50 -6.14 -12.13
N ILE A 70 -21.73 -6.35 -11.05
CA ILE A 70 -22.02 -7.38 -10.04
C ILE A 70 -23.34 -7.03 -9.34
N GLU A 71 -23.48 -5.80 -8.83
CA GLU A 71 -24.71 -5.36 -8.16
C GLU A 71 -25.91 -5.42 -9.10
N ARG A 72 -25.78 -4.95 -10.34
CA ARG A 72 -26.86 -5.04 -11.34
C ARG A 72 -27.18 -6.48 -11.70
N GLY A 73 -26.18 -7.33 -11.85
CA GLY A 73 -26.36 -8.76 -12.10
C GLY A 73 -27.20 -9.42 -11.00
N LEU A 74 -26.88 -9.16 -9.73
CA LEU A 74 -27.66 -9.62 -8.58
C LEU A 74 -29.10 -9.11 -8.60
N GLN A 75 -29.32 -7.84 -8.98
CA GLN A 75 -30.68 -7.28 -9.13
C GLN A 75 -31.49 -7.98 -10.22
N LEU A 76 -30.83 -8.50 -11.26
CA LEU A 76 -31.47 -9.19 -12.39
C LEU A 76 -31.69 -10.69 -12.16
N LEU A 77 -31.13 -11.29 -11.12
CA LEU A 77 -31.32 -12.70 -10.79
C LEU A 77 -32.72 -12.99 -10.23
N LYS A 78 -33.26 -14.17 -10.52
CA LYS A 78 -34.28 -14.82 -9.71
C LYS A 78 -33.74 -15.19 -8.34
N GLU A 79 -34.60 -15.57 -7.40
CA GLU A 79 -34.20 -15.94 -6.04
C GLU A 79 -33.29 -17.19 -6.00
N ASP A 80 -33.45 -18.11 -6.95
CA ASP A 80 -32.65 -19.31 -7.16
C ASP A 80 -31.60 -19.17 -8.28
N GLY A 81 -31.45 -17.95 -8.82
CA GLY A 81 -30.58 -17.67 -9.97
C GLY A 81 -29.08 -17.64 -9.56
N VAL A 82 -28.22 -17.87 -10.55
CA VAL A 82 -26.75 -17.90 -10.40
C VAL A 82 -26.10 -16.83 -11.24
N LEU A 83 -25.20 -16.05 -10.63
CA LEU A 83 -24.31 -15.12 -11.30
C LEU A 83 -22.90 -15.69 -11.34
N GLY A 84 -22.30 -15.74 -12.55
CA GLY A 84 -20.91 -16.19 -12.74
C GLY A 84 -20.11 -15.17 -13.54
N TYR A 85 -19.19 -14.46 -12.90
CA TYR A 85 -18.35 -13.47 -13.56
C TYR A 85 -16.87 -13.77 -13.41
N ILE A 86 -16.09 -13.51 -14.49
CA ILE A 86 -14.64 -13.37 -14.38
C ILE A 86 -14.33 -11.90 -14.15
N ILE A 87 -13.64 -11.59 -13.06
CA ILE A 87 -13.38 -10.21 -12.59
C ILE A 87 -11.98 -10.06 -12.01
N PRO A 88 -11.45 -8.83 -11.88
CA PRO A 88 -10.21 -8.57 -11.14
C PRO A 88 -10.33 -8.98 -9.68
N SER A 89 -9.37 -9.77 -9.18
CA SER A 89 -9.34 -10.24 -7.79
C SER A 89 -9.12 -9.11 -6.75
N LYS A 90 -8.67 -7.94 -7.18
CA LYS A 90 -8.41 -6.78 -6.30
C LYS A 90 -9.63 -6.31 -5.50
N PHE A 91 -10.88 -6.63 -5.92
CA PHE A 91 -12.08 -6.25 -5.15
C PHE A 91 -12.08 -6.84 -3.73
N MET A 92 -11.41 -7.95 -3.51
CA MET A 92 -11.26 -8.56 -2.17
C MET A 92 -10.47 -7.65 -1.21
N LYS A 93 -9.60 -6.77 -1.72
CA LYS A 93 -8.59 -6.03 -0.93
C LYS A 93 -8.78 -4.51 -0.92
N VAL A 94 -9.18 -3.91 -2.05
CA VAL A 94 -9.23 -2.45 -2.19
C VAL A 94 -10.36 -1.82 -1.37
N GLY A 95 -10.08 -0.65 -0.79
CA GLY A 95 -11.05 0.09 0.02
C GLY A 95 -12.27 0.60 -0.76
N ALA A 96 -12.14 0.76 -2.08
CA ALA A 96 -13.26 1.15 -2.94
C ALA A 96 -14.35 0.06 -3.04
N ALA A 97 -13.99 -1.22 -2.83
CA ALA A 97 -14.91 -2.36 -2.90
C ALA A 97 -15.63 -2.66 -1.56
N THR A 98 -15.43 -1.87 -0.51
CA THR A 98 -16.03 -2.10 0.82
C THR A 98 -17.55 -2.31 0.74
N LYS A 99 -18.26 -1.48 -0.02
CA LYS A 99 -19.71 -1.60 -0.19
C LYS A 99 -20.12 -2.83 -1.01
N LEU A 100 -19.35 -3.16 -2.05
CA LEU A 100 -19.59 -4.39 -2.82
C LEU A 100 -19.41 -5.64 -1.95
N ARG A 101 -18.33 -5.69 -1.18
CA ARG A 101 -18.09 -6.81 -0.23
C ARG A 101 -19.20 -6.90 0.81
N ASP A 102 -19.67 -5.76 1.32
CA ASP A 102 -20.80 -5.71 2.26
C ASP A 102 -22.09 -6.30 1.64
N ILE A 103 -22.42 -5.93 0.40
CA ILE A 103 -23.57 -6.50 -0.30
C ILE A 103 -23.49 -8.01 -0.42
N ILE A 104 -22.32 -8.55 -0.77
CA ILE A 104 -22.14 -10.00 -0.96
C ILE A 104 -22.15 -10.72 0.39
N ALA A 105 -21.39 -10.22 1.36
CA ALA A 105 -21.17 -10.89 2.65
C ALA A 105 -22.40 -10.88 3.55
N ARG A 106 -23.05 -9.74 3.76
CA ARG A 106 -24.21 -9.63 4.66
C ARG A 106 -25.43 -10.44 4.20
N ASN A 107 -25.52 -10.69 2.89
CA ASN A 107 -26.59 -11.49 2.32
C ASN A 107 -26.16 -12.94 2.08
N HIS A 108 -24.94 -13.31 2.43
CA HIS A 108 -24.37 -14.66 2.22
C HIS A 108 -24.50 -15.15 0.76
N TYR A 109 -24.34 -14.25 -0.22
CA TYR A 109 -24.54 -14.59 -1.63
C TYR A 109 -23.36 -15.35 -2.26
N LEU A 110 -22.18 -15.37 -1.63
CA LEU A 110 -21.01 -16.06 -2.17
C LEU A 110 -21.19 -17.57 -2.11
N THR A 111 -21.13 -18.22 -3.27
CA THR A 111 -21.20 -19.68 -3.40
C THR A 111 -19.83 -20.27 -3.67
N GLU A 112 -19.05 -19.64 -4.58
CA GLU A 112 -17.73 -20.10 -4.95
C GLU A 112 -16.87 -18.94 -5.45
N LEU A 113 -15.58 -18.99 -5.10
CA LEU A 113 -14.57 -18.06 -5.58
C LEU A 113 -13.32 -18.83 -6.00
N ILE A 114 -13.00 -18.79 -7.31
CA ILE A 114 -11.80 -19.42 -7.86
C ILE A 114 -10.80 -18.32 -8.20
N SER A 115 -9.71 -18.24 -7.43
CA SER A 115 -8.62 -17.30 -7.66
C SER A 115 -7.59 -17.89 -8.62
N PHE A 116 -7.20 -17.15 -9.64
CA PHE A 116 -6.10 -17.58 -10.52
C PHE A 116 -4.72 -17.16 -9.99
N GLY A 117 -4.64 -16.60 -8.78
CA GLY A 117 -3.39 -16.23 -8.14
C GLY A 117 -2.49 -15.39 -9.05
N ALA A 118 -1.26 -15.86 -9.27
CA ALA A 118 -0.28 -15.25 -10.17
C ALA A 118 -0.52 -15.56 -11.65
N ASN A 119 -1.42 -16.49 -11.98
CA ASN A 119 -1.62 -16.92 -13.36
C ASN A 119 -2.30 -15.81 -14.21
N GLN A 120 -1.75 -15.54 -15.39
CA GLN A 120 -2.32 -14.60 -16.36
C GLN A 120 -3.35 -15.30 -17.25
N VAL A 121 -4.63 -15.02 -17.01
CA VAL A 121 -5.74 -15.63 -17.78
C VAL A 121 -5.85 -14.99 -19.16
N PHE A 122 -5.60 -13.69 -19.27
CA PHE A 122 -5.71 -12.93 -20.51
C PHE A 122 -4.35 -12.53 -21.03
N SER A 123 -4.03 -12.92 -22.27
CA SER A 123 -2.78 -12.55 -22.94
C SER A 123 -2.60 -11.04 -23.02
N GLY A 124 -1.41 -10.54 -22.71
CA GLY A 124 -1.05 -9.13 -22.81
C GLY A 124 -1.71 -8.21 -21.77
N LYS A 125 -2.41 -8.77 -20.77
CA LYS A 125 -2.97 -8.02 -19.63
C LYS A 125 -2.19 -8.34 -18.36
N THR A 126 -2.16 -7.37 -17.44
CA THR A 126 -1.45 -7.51 -16.16
C THR A 126 -2.40 -7.66 -14.96
N THR A 127 -3.68 -7.87 -15.23
CA THR A 127 -4.74 -7.96 -14.22
C THR A 127 -4.85 -9.39 -13.71
N TYR A 128 -4.68 -9.59 -12.42
CA TYR A 128 -4.99 -10.85 -11.75
C TYR A 128 -6.50 -10.98 -11.58
N THR A 129 -7.05 -12.12 -11.95
CA THR A 129 -8.51 -12.35 -12.03
C THR A 129 -8.95 -13.51 -11.16
N CYS A 130 -10.25 -13.56 -10.90
CA CYS A 130 -10.93 -14.69 -10.29
C CYS A 130 -12.27 -14.95 -10.98
N LEU A 131 -12.82 -16.16 -10.80
CA LEU A 131 -14.23 -16.43 -11.06
C LEU A 131 -14.99 -16.20 -9.76
N LEU A 132 -16.02 -15.36 -9.84
CA LEU A 132 -16.94 -15.07 -8.76
C LEU A 132 -18.29 -15.68 -9.08
N ILE A 133 -18.74 -16.63 -8.25
CA ILE A 133 -20.05 -17.28 -8.37
C ILE A 133 -20.90 -16.86 -7.18
N LEU A 134 -22.03 -16.24 -7.46
CA LEU A 134 -22.99 -15.75 -6.48
C LEU A 134 -24.37 -16.34 -6.74
N THR A 135 -25.13 -16.59 -5.67
CA THR A 135 -26.58 -16.90 -5.71
C THR A 135 -27.31 -15.98 -4.75
N LYS A 136 -28.61 -15.75 -4.97
CA LYS A 136 -29.42 -15.01 -4.01
C LYS A 136 -29.86 -15.83 -2.79
N GLN A 137 -29.66 -17.12 -2.84
CA GLN A 137 -29.87 -17.96 -1.67
C GLN A 137 -28.78 -17.70 -0.64
N GLU A 138 -29.15 -17.76 0.64
CA GLU A 138 -28.21 -17.64 1.74
C GLU A 138 -27.29 -18.87 1.79
N ASN A 139 -25.99 -18.65 1.61
CA ASN A 139 -24.98 -19.71 1.69
C ASN A 139 -24.23 -19.60 3.01
N THR A 140 -24.44 -20.54 3.91
CA THR A 140 -23.71 -20.63 5.19
C THR A 140 -22.23 -20.97 4.98
N ILE A 141 -21.93 -21.66 3.87
CA ILE A 141 -20.59 -22.09 3.47
C ILE A 141 -20.39 -21.70 2.01
N PHE A 142 -19.18 -21.22 1.67
CA PHE A 142 -18.75 -21.02 0.30
C PHE A 142 -17.45 -21.77 0.00
N LYS A 143 -17.19 -22.05 -1.28
CA LYS A 143 -15.98 -22.72 -1.74
C LYS A 143 -14.95 -21.71 -2.20
N TYR A 144 -13.70 -21.92 -1.78
CA TYR A 144 -12.55 -21.16 -2.26
C TYR A 144 -11.52 -22.11 -2.86
N GLN A 145 -11.01 -21.77 -4.05
CA GLN A 145 -9.91 -22.48 -4.70
C GLN A 145 -8.89 -21.47 -5.23
N GLU A 146 -7.60 -21.74 -5.03
CA GLU A 146 -6.53 -21.00 -5.67
C GLU A 146 -5.81 -21.88 -6.68
N ILE A 147 -5.80 -21.44 -7.95
CA ILE A 147 -5.25 -22.23 -9.06
C ILE A 147 -3.75 -22.03 -9.13
N SER A 148 -3.00 -23.09 -8.91
CA SER A 148 -1.53 -23.11 -9.01
C SER A 148 -1.06 -23.20 -10.46
N ASN A 149 -1.76 -23.94 -11.32
CA ASN A 149 -1.41 -24.16 -12.72
C ASN A 149 -2.62 -24.02 -13.64
N LEU A 150 -2.71 -22.90 -14.35
CA LEU A 150 -3.83 -22.58 -15.23
C LEU A 150 -4.02 -23.60 -16.38
N THR A 151 -2.94 -24.17 -16.92
CA THR A 151 -3.02 -25.17 -18.00
C THR A 151 -3.61 -26.48 -17.50
N GLN A 152 -3.18 -26.95 -16.35
CA GLN A 152 -3.76 -28.14 -15.72
C GLN A 152 -5.23 -27.93 -15.38
N TRP A 153 -5.59 -26.79 -14.80
CA TRP A 153 -6.97 -26.44 -14.48
C TRP A 153 -7.86 -26.42 -15.72
N ARG A 154 -7.43 -25.79 -16.83
CA ARG A 154 -8.16 -25.77 -18.11
C ARG A 154 -8.40 -27.16 -18.68
N ASN A 155 -7.46 -28.07 -18.47
CA ASN A 155 -7.56 -29.47 -18.91
C ASN A 155 -8.26 -30.37 -17.88
N ARG A 156 -8.77 -29.83 -16.76
CA ARG A 156 -9.39 -30.57 -15.64
C ARG A 156 -8.45 -31.62 -15.03
N LEU A 157 -7.19 -31.30 -14.96
CA LEU A 157 -6.11 -32.16 -14.43
C LEU A 157 -5.49 -31.55 -13.15
N ASP A 158 -6.04 -30.43 -12.65
CA ASP A 158 -5.58 -29.81 -11.44
C ASP A 158 -5.91 -30.66 -10.22
N SER A 159 -5.04 -30.55 -9.23
CA SER A 159 -5.18 -31.16 -7.90
C SER A 159 -5.23 -30.09 -6.81
N ASP A 160 -5.49 -28.84 -7.20
CA ASP A 160 -5.58 -27.74 -6.25
C ASP A 160 -6.77 -27.94 -5.30
N GLU A 161 -6.50 -27.74 -4.02
CA GLU A 161 -7.46 -27.97 -2.95
C GLU A 161 -8.64 -26.99 -3.03
N ILE A 162 -9.85 -27.52 -2.88
CA ILE A 162 -11.06 -26.72 -2.67
C ILE A 162 -11.28 -26.60 -1.18
N THR A 163 -11.19 -25.39 -0.67
CA THR A 163 -11.39 -25.07 0.75
C THR A 163 -12.82 -24.61 0.97
N GLU A 164 -13.52 -25.19 1.93
CA GLU A 164 -14.81 -24.69 2.39
C GLU A 164 -14.61 -23.66 3.51
N ARG A 165 -15.30 -22.53 3.40
CA ARG A 165 -15.23 -21.44 4.36
C ARG A 165 -16.64 -21.05 4.82
N GLU A 166 -16.77 -20.71 6.09
CA GLU A 166 -18.03 -20.20 6.63
C GLU A 166 -18.34 -18.81 6.04
N GLY A 167 -19.59 -18.58 5.64
CA GLY A 167 -20.02 -17.30 5.08
C GLY A 167 -19.79 -16.11 6.01
N VAL A 168 -19.85 -16.34 7.34
CA VAL A 168 -19.56 -15.33 8.36
C VAL A 168 -18.07 -14.97 8.47
N SER A 169 -17.16 -15.72 7.83
CA SER A 169 -15.73 -15.43 7.81
C SER A 169 -15.36 -14.24 6.93
N ILE A 170 -16.27 -13.77 6.08
CA ILE A 170 -16.11 -12.61 5.22
C ILE A 170 -17.09 -11.50 5.59
N GLY A 171 -16.68 -10.26 5.38
CA GLY A 171 -17.49 -9.08 5.66
C GLY A 171 -17.19 -7.93 4.70
N SER A 172 -17.47 -6.71 5.13
CA SER A 172 -17.15 -5.49 4.37
C SER A 172 -15.64 -5.21 4.28
N ASP A 173 -14.85 -5.74 5.22
CA ASP A 173 -13.40 -5.59 5.25
C ASP A 173 -12.69 -6.44 4.18
N THR A 174 -11.38 -6.35 4.15
CA THR A 174 -10.54 -7.14 3.24
C THR A 174 -10.77 -8.65 3.43
N TRP A 175 -10.99 -9.36 2.33
CA TRP A 175 -11.08 -10.81 2.34
C TRP A 175 -9.69 -11.42 2.19
N ALA A 176 -9.12 -11.87 3.30
CA ALA A 176 -7.84 -12.59 3.34
C ALA A 176 -8.09 -14.09 3.13
N LEU A 177 -8.30 -14.50 1.87
CA LEU A 177 -8.58 -15.90 1.51
C LEU A 177 -7.30 -16.60 1.07
N PHE A 178 -7.14 -17.83 1.51
CA PHE A 178 -6.00 -18.70 1.20
C PHE A 178 -6.41 -20.19 1.38
N PRO A 179 -5.66 -21.17 0.80
CA PRO A 179 -5.93 -22.60 0.94
C PRO A 179 -5.87 -23.08 2.41
N GLU A 180 -6.71 -24.04 2.79
CA GLU A 180 -6.87 -24.55 4.15
C GLU A 180 -5.54 -25.07 4.75
N LYS A 181 -4.68 -25.63 3.94
CA LYS A 181 -3.35 -26.10 4.37
C LYS A 181 -2.52 -25.04 5.12
N TYR A 182 -2.85 -23.75 4.98
CA TYR A 182 -2.18 -22.64 5.66
C TYR A 182 -2.90 -22.16 6.93
N ASP A 183 -4.07 -22.71 7.31
CA ASP A 183 -4.86 -22.25 8.46
C ASP A 183 -4.08 -22.35 9.77
N SER A 184 -3.37 -23.46 9.97
CA SER A 184 -2.52 -23.64 11.15
C SER A 184 -1.39 -22.61 11.21
N LEU A 185 -0.76 -22.32 10.08
CA LEU A 185 0.30 -21.29 9.96
C LEU A 185 -0.26 -19.90 10.28
N PHE A 186 -1.39 -19.55 9.65
CA PHE A 186 -2.06 -18.28 9.88
C PHE A 186 -2.41 -18.09 11.35
N THR A 187 -3.01 -19.10 11.97
CA THR A 187 -3.39 -19.08 13.38
C THR A 187 -2.18 -18.92 14.30
N LYS A 188 -1.05 -19.59 14.01
CA LYS A 188 0.19 -19.44 14.80
C LYS A 188 0.79 -18.06 14.68
N ILE A 189 0.80 -17.48 13.47
CA ILE A 189 1.35 -16.16 13.20
C ILE A 189 0.49 -15.08 13.86
N TYR A 190 -0.85 -15.22 13.84
CA TYR A 190 -1.81 -14.31 14.51
C TYR A 190 -2.10 -14.65 15.96
N ARG A 191 -1.35 -15.55 16.57
CA ARG A 191 -1.57 -15.97 17.95
C ARG A 191 -1.66 -14.77 18.90
N GLY A 192 -2.80 -14.66 19.61
CA GLY A 192 -3.09 -13.58 20.55
C GLY A 192 -3.81 -12.37 19.91
N GLY A 193 -3.94 -12.31 18.59
CA GLY A 193 -4.65 -11.23 17.89
C GLY A 193 -3.99 -9.85 17.96
N TYR A 194 -2.76 -9.76 18.51
CA TYR A 194 -2.03 -8.52 18.68
C TYR A 194 -1.40 -8.07 17.35
N THR A 195 -1.56 -6.80 17.00
CA THR A 195 -1.15 -6.23 15.72
C THR A 195 -0.04 -5.18 15.87
N LEU A 196 0.54 -4.75 14.74
CA LEU A 196 1.49 -3.64 14.76
C LEU A 196 0.83 -2.36 15.28
N GLU A 197 -0.46 -2.11 14.96
CA GLU A 197 -1.20 -0.95 15.49
C GLU A 197 -1.31 -1.00 17.03
N ASP A 198 -1.55 -2.18 17.60
CA ASP A 198 -1.60 -2.35 19.06
C ASP A 198 -0.23 -2.09 19.70
N ALA A 199 0.86 -2.47 19.03
CA ALA A 199 2.22 -2.32 19.54
C ALA A 199 2.71 -0.86 19.54
N VAL A 200 2.44 -0.12 18.46
CA VAL A 200 2.99 1.23 18.30
C VAL A 200 1.95 2.34 18.42
N GLY A 201 0.66 2.03 18.40
CA GLY A 201 -0.44 2.97 18.35
C GLY A 201 -0.78 3.46 16.94
N SER A 202 -2.06 3.74 16.71
CA SER A 202 -2.61 4.12 15.39
C SER A 202 -1.94 5.36 14.79
N ASP A 203 -1.60 6.34 15.63
CA ASP A 203 -1.03 7.62 15.21
C ASP A 203 0.47 7.51 14.82
N ASN A 204 1.10 6.39 15.16
CA ASN A 204 2.49 6.10 14.80
C ASN A 204 2.64 5.33 13.46
N ILE A 205 1.51 5.05 12.76
CA ILE A 205 1.49 4.45 11.43
C ILE A 205 0.75 5.39 10.49
N PHE A 206 1.49 6.17 9.69
CA PHE A 206 0.92 7.24 8.89
C PHE A 206 1.59 7.40 7.52
N ASN A 207 0.96 8.17 6.63
CA ASN A 207 1.51 8.44 5.30
C ASN A 207 2.55 9.56 5.35
N GLY A 208 3.41 9.65 4.33
CA GLY A 208 4.30 10.77 4.14
C GLY A 208 3.58 12.10 3.89
N ILE A 209 4.34 13.16 3.68
CA ILE A 209 3.83 14.52 3.38
C ILE A 209 3.20 14.58 1.99
N GLN A 210 2.31 15.54 1.77
CA GLN A 210 1.71 15.81 0.46
C GLN A 210 1.84 17.27 0.10
N THR A 211 2.89 17.59 -0.66
CA THR A 211 3.14 18.98 -1.09
C THR A 211 2.17 19.46 -2.17
N SER A 212 1.62 18.55 -2.99
CA SER A 212 0.89 18.80 -4.25
C SER A 212 1.67 19.65 -5.26
N ALA A 213 2.98 19.85 -5.04
CA ALA A 213 3.90 20.53 -5.92
C ALA A 213 5.33 20.03 -5.75
N ASN A 214 5.51 18.69 -5.76
CA ASN A 214 6.82 18.06 -5.52
C ASN A 214 7.91 18.66 -6.39
N LYS A 215 7.61 18.94 -7.67
CA LYS A 215 8.58 19.54 -8.59
C LYS A 215 9.10 20.90 -8.13
N THR A 216 8.33 21.66 -7.38
CA THR A 216 8.70 23.00 -6.89
C THR A 216 9.38 22.91 -5.52
N TYR A 217 8.86 22.09 -4.61
CA TYR A 217 9.39 22.03 -3.23
C TYR A 217 10.61 21.13 -3.05
N ILE A 218 10.77 20.08 -3.90
CA ILE A 218 11.81 19.08 -3.71
C ILE A 218 12.94 19.31 -4.70
N PHE A 219 14.18 19.28 -4.22
CA PHE A 219 15.37 19.46 -5.04
C PHE A 219 16.54 18.60 -4.56
N LYS A 220 17.46 18.30 -5.47
CA LYS A 220 18.77 17.72 -5.15
C LYS A 220 19.79 18.86 -5.18
N PRO A 221 20.49 19.13 -4.08
CA PRO A 221 21.54 20.14 -4.07
C PRO A 221 22.64 19.81 -5.10
N THR A 222 23.11 20.82 -5.82
CA THR A 222 24.27 20.71 -6.72
C THR A 222 25.53 21.27 -6.09
N ALA A 223 25.38 22.17 -5.12
CA ALA A 223 26.43 22.70 -4.26
C ALA A 223 25.83 23.15 -2.93
N GLU A 224 26.69 23.35 -1.93
CA GLU A 224 26.30 23.91 -0.64
C GLU A 224 27.39 24.82 -0.07
N THR A 225 26.98 25.79 0.71
CA THR A 225 27.83 26.60 1.57
C THR A 225 27.52 26.23 3.04
N GLU A 226 28.04 27.00 3.98
CA GLU A 226 27.70 26.83 5.39
C GLU A 226 26.20 27.05 5.65
N THR A 227 25.56 28.03 4.98
CA THR A 227 24.19 28.48 5.24
C THR A 227 23.19 28.20 4.13
N THR A 228 23.63 27.88 2.91
CA THR A 228 22.77 27.74 1.74
C THR A 228 23.00 26.43 1.01
N TYR A 229 21.95 26.02 0.24
CA TYR A 229 22.03 25.01 -0.83
C TYR A 229 21.83 25.69 -2.18
N SER A 230 22.60 25.28 -3.20
CA SER A 230 22.37 25.65 -4.61
C SER A 230 21.77 24.47 -5.35
N PHE A 231 20.85 24.73 -6.27
CA PHE A 231 20.24 23.71 -7.15
C PHE A 231 19.79 24.32 -8.46
N LYS A 232 19.60 23.46 -9.49
CA LYS A 232 19.14 23.90 -10.81
C LYS A 232 17.66 23.58 -11.02
N ARG A 233 16.92 24.56 -11.56
CA ARG A 233 15.54 24.38 -12.00
C ARG A 233 15.25 25.26 -13.23
N ASN A 234 14.66 24.66 -14.29
CA ASN A 234 14.34 25.35 -15.54
C ASN A 234 15.54 26.18 -16.11
N ASN A 235 16.73 25.57 -16.13
CA ASN A 235 17.99 26.17 -16.53
C ASN A 235 18.48 27.35 -15.66
N THR A 236 17.81 27.67 -14.57
CA THR A 236 18.21 28.69 -13.61
C THR A 236 18.83 28.00 -12.38
N THR A 237 19.95 28.56 -11.91
CA THR A 237 20.53 28.17 -10.60
C THR A 237 19.88 29.02 -9.53
N TRP A 238 19.34 28.33 -8.53
CA TRP A 238 18.73 28.93 -7.35
C TRP A 238 19.56 28.62 -6.12
N GLU A 239 19.50 29.53 -5.16
CA GLU A 239 20.03 29.33 -3.83
C GLU A 239 18.89 29.42 -2.81
N ILE A 240 19.02 28.69 -1.70
CA ILE A 240 18.02 28.66 -0.63
C ILE A 240 18.71 28.44 0.72
N GLU A 241 18.20 29.06 1.78
CA GLU A 241 18.70 28.90 3.13
C GLU A 241 18.52 27.46 3.61
N LYS A 242 19.56 26.85 4.19
CA LYS A 242 19.52 25.50 4.75
C LYS A 242 18.44 25.37 5.81
N SER A 243 18.26 26.39 6.64
CA SER A 243 17.26 26.45 7.71
C SER A 243 15.80 26.43 7.23
N LEU A 244 15.55 26.85 5.98
CA LEU A 244 14.22 26.74 5.33
C LEU A 244 13.98 25.35 4.74
N THR A 245 14.86 24.37 4.92
CA THR A 245 14.76 23.07 4.29
C THR A 245 14.84 21.93 5.31
N LYS A 246 14.24 20.78 4.94
CA LYS A 246 14.37 19.52 5.69
C LYS A 246 15.00 18.43 4.81
N PRO A 247 15.65 17.41 5.41
CA PRO A 247 16.07 16.22 4.68
C PRO A 247 14.89 15.58 3.98
N TYR A 248 15.11 15.11 2.76
CA TYR A 248 14.09 14.45 1.96
C TYR A 248 14.65 13.25 1.24
N PHE A 249 13.83 12.22 1.03
CA PHE A 249 14.20 11.06 0.24
C PHE A 249 13.30 10.91 -0.97
N GLN A 250 13.93 10.72 -2.13
CA GLN A 250 13.27 10.45 -3.39
C GLN A 250 13.90 9.23 -4.05
N THR A 251 13.10 8.20 -4.31
CA THR A 251 13.55 7.03 -5.07
C THR A 251 13.96 7.44 -6.47
N ASP A 252 15.06 6.93 -6.95
CA ASP A 252 15.48 7.00 -8.34
C ASP A 252 15.86 5.61 -8.88
N LYS A 253 16.27 5.53 -10.14
CA LYS A 253 16.59 4.25 -10.80
C LYS A 253 17.70 3.45 -10.10
N ASN A 254 18.59 4.12 -9.37
CA ASN A 254 19.77 3.54 -8.75
C ASN A 254 19.69 3.48 -7.23
N LEU A 255 18.70 4.14 -6.62
CA LEU A 255 18.59 4.26 -5.18
C LEU A 255 17.16 4.00 -4.72
N GLY A 256 16.98 2.93 -3.95
CA GLY A 256 15.72 2.54 -3.32
C GLY A 256 15.89 2.31 -1.83
N LEU A 257 14.77 2.09 -1.13
CA LEU A 257 14.81 1.64 0.27
C LEU A 257 15.38 0.22 0.37
N SER A 258 16.06 -0.05 1.46
CA SER A 258 16.54 -1.40 1.81
C SER A 258 16.47 -1.63 3.32
N SER A 259 16.11 -2.85 3.70
CA SER A 259 16.15 -3.28 5.10
C SER A 259 17.55 -3.64 5.58
N PHE A 260 18.53 -3.71 4.67
CA PHE A 260 19.88 -4.20 4.96
C PHE A 260 20.99 -3.21 4.63
N HIS A 261 20.64 -1.95 4.44
CA HIS A 261 21.60 -0.86 4.28
C HIS A 261 21.23 0.33 5.14
N SER A 262 22.24 1.04 5.59
CA SER A 262 22.05 2.32 6.27
C SER A 262 21.33 3.29 5.33
N PHE A 263 20.32 3.94 5.86
CA PHE A 263 19.53 4.92 5.12
C PHE A 263 20.21 6.28 5.16
N THR A 264 20.19 7.00 4.03
CA THR A 264 20.59 8.41 3.96
C THR A 264 19.63 9.19 3.07
N PRO A 265 19.22 10.42 3.47
CA PRO A 265 18.44 11.30 2.59
C PRO A 265 19.27 11.70 1.37
N ASN A 266 18.63 11.83 0.21
CA ASN A 266 19.29 12.13 -1.06
C ASN A 266 18.79 13.41 -1.73
N ALA A 267 17.92 14.13 -1.06
CA ALA A 267 17.32 15.38 -1.51
C ALA A 267 16.98 16.29 -0.33
N ARG A 268 16.49 17.47 -0.64
CA ARG A 268 15.96 18.44 0.32
C ARG A 268 14.55 18.82 -0.09
N VAL A 269 13.73 19.19 0.90
CA VAL A 269 12.41 19.78 0.67
C VAL A 269 12.37 21.16 1.32
N ILE A 270 11.87 22.15 0.61
CA ILE A 270 11.58 23.49 1.16
C ILE A 270 10.42 23.32 2.14
N PHE A 271 10.62 23.75 3.38
CA PHE A 271 9.69 23.53 4.49
C PHE A 271 9.23 24.89 5.06
N PRO A 272 8.22 25.53 4.46
CA PRO A 272 7.78 26.86 4.84
C PRO A 272 6.88 26.85 6.09
N TYR A 273 7.36 26.20 7.16
CA TYR A 273 6.62 26.03 8.40
C TYR A 273 7.51 26.31 9.62
N PHE A 274 6.92 26.83 10.68
CA PHE A 274 7.52 27.02 12.00
C PHE A 274 6.62 26.47 13.09
N LYS A 275 7.14 26.24 14.28
CA LYS A 275 6.35 25.93 15.47
C LYS A 275 5.98 27.21 16.20
N ASP A 276 4.68 27.38 16.46
CA ASP A 276 4.18 28.47 17.30
C ASP A 276 4.51 28.20 18.79
N GLY A 277 4.14 29.17 19.65
CA GLY A 277 4.37 29.08 21.10
C GLY A 277 3.69 27.90 21.79
N ASN A 278 2.74 27.23 21.13
CA ASN A 278 2.03 26.04 21.61
C ASN A 278 2.62 24.75 20.99
N GLY A 279 3.70 24.83 20.22
CA GLY A 279 4.34 23.73 19.54
C GLY A 279 3.62 23.26 18.27
N LYS A 280 2.57 23.96 17.79
CA LYS A 280 1.83 23.63 16.59
C LYS A 280 2.52 24.18 15.35
N LEU A 281 2.63 23.36 14.30
CA LEU A 281 3.18 23.80 13.03
C LEU A 281 2.23 24.77 12.30
N GLN A 282 2.76 25.94 11.96
CA GLN A 282 2.10 27.01 11.23
C GLN A 282 2.89 27.33 9.96
N VAL A 283 2.21 27.89 8.97
CA VAL A 283 2.86 28.37 7.75
C VAL A 283 3.61 29.66 8.08
N ILE A 284 4.87 29.78 7.65
CA ILE A 284 5.63 31.03 7.80
C ILE A 284 4.98 32.11 6.93
N PRO A 285 4.56 33.27 7.50
CA PRO A 285 4.01 34.37 6.72
C PRO A 285 4.98 34.86 5.65
N LEU A 286 4.46 35.33 4.50
CA LEU A 286 5.31 35.79 3.39
C LEU A 286 6.21 36.95 3.79
N GLU A 287 5.75 37.83 4.67
CA GLU A 287 6.52 38.96 5.20
C GLU A 287 7.71 38.46 6.03
N GLU A 288 7.50 37.44 6.83
CA GLU A 288 8.56 36.80 7.63
C GLU A 288 9.53 36.03 6.76
N LEU A 289 9.04 35.33 5.72
CA LEU A 289 9.90 34.69 4.72
C LEU A 289 10.81 35.72 4.03
N ALA A 290 10.29 36.88 3.67
CA ALA A 290 11.04 37.93 2.99
C ALA A 290 12.20 38.47 3.86
N VAL A 291 12.01 38.50 5.18
CA VAL A 291 13.02 39.02 6.15
C VAL A 291 14.01 37.93 6.54
N ASN A 292 13.52 36.75 6.94
CA ASN A 292 14.36 35.71 7.54
C ASN A 292 14.94 34.71 6.50
N TYR A 293 14.30 34.59 5.33
CA TYR A 293 14.64 33.66 4.26
C TYR A 293 14.55 34.31 2.88
N PRO A 294 15.32 35.39 2.60
CA PRO A 294 15.17 36.16 1.37
C PRO A 294 15.42 35.38 0.09
N LEU A 295 16.30 34.38 0.10
CA LEU A 295 16.54 33.51 -1.04
C LEU A 295 15.33 32.57 -1.28
N GLY A 296 14.85 31.94 -0.22
CA GLY A 296 13.65 31.09 -0.24
C GLY A 296 12.40 31.89 -0.66
N TYR A 297 12.24 33.10 -0.14
CA TYR A 297 11.16 34.00 -0.55
C TYR A 297 11.23 34.30 -2.07
N SER A 298 12.40 34.69 -2.55
CA SER A 298 12.61 34.98 -3.99
C SER A 298 12.24 33.77 -4.86
N TYR A 299 12.68 32.57 -4.45
CA TYR A 299 12.34 31.34 -5.15
C TYR A 299 10.83 31.04 -5.13
N ILE A 300 10.18 31.11 -3.98
CA ILE A 300 8.73 30.86 -3.79
C ILE A 300 7.93 31.84 -4.64
N MET A 301 8.27 33.14 -4.62
CA MET A 301 7.60 34.17 -5.41
C MET A 301 7.76 33.95 -6.91
N ALA A 302 8.93 33.55 -7.38
CA ALA A 302 9.17 33.23 -8.79
C ALA A 302 8.32 32.04 -9.28
N HIS A 303 7.93 31.11 -8.37
CA HIS A 303 7.10 29.95 -8.66
C HIS A 303 5.64 30.12 -8.19
N ARG A 304 5.20 31.34 -7.93
CA ARG A 304 3.84 31.63 -7.44
C ARG A 304 2.75 31.04 -8.33
N HIS A 305 2.92 31.06 -9.64
CA HIS A 305 1.95 30.50 -10.59
C HIS A 305 1.75 29.00 -10.36
N GLU A 306 2.82 28.25 -10.09
CA GLU A 306 2.78 26.80 -9.85
C GLU A 306 2.20 26.48 -8.47
N LEU A 307 2.42 27.34 -7.49
CA LEU A 307 2.02 27.17 -6.10
C LEU A 307 0.65 27.74 -5.79
N ASN A 308 0.11 28.61 -6.64
CA ASN A 308 -1.18 29.24 -6.39
C ASN A 308 -2.30 28.21 -6.46
N ARG A 309 -3.32 28.41 -5.61
CA ARG A 309 -4.44 27.51 -5.35
C ARG A 309 -5.20 26.99 -6.58
N PRO A 310 -5.48 27.75 -7.64
CA PRO A 310 -6.12 27.22 -8.84
C PRO A 310 -5.37 26.07 -9.50
N ASN A 311 -4.05 26.01 -9.32
CA ASN A 311 -3.17 25.01 -9.93
C ASN A 311 -2.85 23.83 -9.01
N ARG A 312 -3.37 23.83 -7.78
CA ARG A 312 -3.08 22.82 -6.75
C ARG A 312 -4.32 22.46 -5.91
N ASP A 313 -4.38 21.19 -5.51
CA ASP A 313 -5.35 20.75 -4.51
C ASP A 313 -4.82 21.06 -3.09
N ILE A 314 -5.21 22.21 -2.53
CA ILE A 314 -4.87 22.60 -1.17
C ILE A 314 -6.04 22.28 -0.24
N LYS A 315 -5.80 21.50 0.81
CA LYS A 315 -6.79 21.10 1.82
C LYS A 315 -6.22 21.24 3.24
N PRO A 316 -6.95 21.76 4.19
CA PRO A 316 -8.17 22.54 4.01
C PRO A 316 -7.91 23.79 3.16
N ILE A 317 -8.96 24.35 2.59
CA ILE A 317 -8.85 25.61 1.83
C ILE A 317 -8.48 26.73 2.81
N PRO A 318 -7.40 27.52 2.57
CA PRO A 318 -7.06 28.65 3.43
C PRO A 318 -8.20 29.69 3.51
N GLU A 319 -8.38 30.29 4.65
CA GLU A 319 -9.35 31.38 4.82
C GLU A 319 -8.98 32.62 4.02
N ASN A 320 -7.67 32.84 3.81
CA ASN A 320 -7.13 33.91 2.99
C ASN A 320 -6.06 33.39 2.02
N ASP A 321 -5.76 34.15 0.98
CA ASP A 321 -4.79 33.76 -0.05
C ASP A 321 -3.32 33.93 0.36
N ASN A 322 -3.03 34.39 1.58
CA ASN A 322 -1.65 34.61 2.06
C ASN A 322 -0.90 33.31 2.35
N GLU A 323 -1.59 32.16 2.42
CA GLU A 323 -1.01 30.85 2.65
C GLU A 323 -0.89 29.98 1.38
N TRP A 324 -0.98 30.57 0.19
CA TRP A 324 -0.92 29.81 -1.07
C TRP A 324 0.37 29.00 -1.24
N HIS A 325 1.45 29.36 -0.55
CA HIS A 325 2.74 28.68 -0.56
C HIS A 325 2.85 27.51 0.43
N ARG A 326 1.77 27.09 1.08
CA ARG A 326 1.78 25.90 1.94
C ARG A 326 1.67 24.59 1.13
N TYR A 327 1.91 23.46 1.77
CA TYR A 327 1.70 22.15 1.14
C TYR A 327 0.21 21.88 0.86
N GLY A 328 -0.06 20.97 -0.09
CA GLY A 328 -1.42 20.62 -0.48
C GLY A 328 -2.23 19.97 0.64
N ARG A 329 -1.58 19.26 1.55
CA ARG A 329 -2.18 18.69 2.76
C ARG A 329 -1.33 19.02 3.98
N HIS A 330 -1.99 19.29 5.09
CA HIS A 330 -1.35 19.55 6.37
C HIS A 330 -1.24 18.24 7.17
N GLN A 331 -0.55 17.24 6.61
CA GLN A 331 -0.39 15.92 7.21
C GLN A 331 1.08 15.58 7.38
N SER A 332 1.41 14.88 8.47
CA SER A 332 2.71 14.25 8.69
C SER A 332 3.92 15.19 8.65
N LEU A 333 3.68 16.50 8.85
CA LEU A 333 4.74 17.52 8.80
C LEU A 333 5.73 17.34 9.97
N GLU A 334 5.27 16.84 11.11
CA GLU A 334 6.06 16.58 12.31
C GLU A 334 6.98 15.36 12.19
N ALA A 335 6.86 14.58 11.12
CA ALA A 335 7.72 13.42 10.88
C ALA A 335 9.22 13.77 10.83
N CYS A 336 9.57 15.02 10.51
CA CYS A 336 10.96 15.49 10.55
C CYS A 336 11.54 15.63 11.97
N GLU A 337 10.70 15.61 12.99
CA GLU A 337 11.09 15.76 14.40
C GLU A 337 11.24 14.41 15.10
N LEU A 338 10.81 13.34 14.47
CA LEU A 338 10.96 12.00 15.02
C LEU A 338 12.45 11.60 15.04
N PRO A 339 13.00 11.22 16.20
CA PRO A 339 14.41 10.88 16.33
C PRO A 339 14.79 9.62 15.57
N CYS A 340 13.84 8.71 15.42
CA CYS A 340 14.01 7.46 14.69
C CYS A 340 12.66 6.93 14.18
N LYS A 341 12.62 6.47 12.92
CA LYS A 341 11.41 5.90 12.31
C LYS A 341 11.74 4.95 11.17
N LEU A 342 10.78 4.09 10.79
CA LEU A 342 10.85 3.32 9.55
C LEU A 342 10.18 4.09 8.41
N ILE A 343 10.86 4.15 7.28
CA ILE A 343 10.29 4.54 5.99
C ILE A 343 9.94 3.27 5.24
N VAL A 344 8.68 3.15 4.83
CA VAL A 344 8.10 1.98 4.15
C VAL A 344 7.65 2.39 2.76
N GLY A 345 8.16 1.75 1.72
CA GLY A 345 7.66 1.92 0.36
C GLY A 345 6.27 1.32 0.22
N VAL A 346 5.26 2.13 -0.13
CA VAL A 346 3.87 1.65 -0.24
C VAL A 346 3.76 0.50 -1.24
N LEU A 347 4.37 0.63 -2.42
CA LEU A 347 4.44 -0.47 -3.39
C LEU A 347 5.85 -1.04 -3.42
N SER A 348 6.03 -2.20 -2.86
CA SER A 348 7.35 -2.83 -2.77
C SER A 348 7.28 -4.35 -2.79
N GLN A 349 8.37 -4.98 -3.24
CA GLN A 349 8.67 -6.37 -2.92
C GLN A 349 9.53 -6.37 -1.68
N GLY A 350 9.27 -7.22 -0.68
CA GLY A 350 10.02 -7.43 0.55
C GLY A 350 11.17 -6.46 0.88
N GLU A 351 11.84 -6.59 1.98
CA GLU A 351 13.14 -5.95 2.28
C GLU A 351 13.26 -4.43 1.99
N LYS A 352 12.13 -3.68 1.90
CA LYS A 352 12.05 -2.25 1.57
C LYS A 352 11.59 -1.40 2.76
N TYR A 353 12.20 -1.65 3.90
CA TYR A 353 11.96 -0.97 5.16
C TYR A 353 13.27 -0.33 5.63
N ALA A 354 13.36 1.00 5.60
CA ALA A 354 14.59 1.70 5.96
C ALA A 354 14.46 2.43 7.30
N VAL A 355 15.44 2.27 8.20
CA VAL A 355 15.50 3.03 9.45
C VAL A 355 16.09 4.41 9.15
N ASP A 356 15.32 5.44 9.43
CA ASP A 356 15.74 6.85 9.31
C ASP A 356 16.02 7.47 10.68
N VAL A 357 17.20 8.05 10.82
CA VAL A 357 17.67 8.79 12.00
C VAL A 357 17.97 10.26 11.69
N TYR A 358 17.60 10.75 10.51
CA TYR A 358 17.93 12.09 10.02
C TYR A 358 16.74 13.05 10.04
N GLY A 359 15.56 12.61 10.51
CA GLY A 359 14.36 13.42 10.41
C GLY A 359 13.89 13.62 8.97
N THR A 360 14.08 12.60 8.12
CA THR A 360 13.77 12.67 6.69
C THR A 360 12.28 12.69 6.44
N LEU A 361 11.85 13.63 5.59
CA LEU A 361 10.50 13.65 5.04
C LEU A 361 10.43 12.83 3.74
N VAL A 362 9.28 12.23 3.50
CA VAL A 362 8.98 11.44 2.30
C VAL A 362 7.59 11.78 1.78
N SER A 363 7.35 11.64 0.47
CA SER A 363 6.03 11.93 -0.06
C SER A 363 5.03 10.83 0.24
N SER A 364 3.83 11.25 0.56
CA SER A 364 2.62 10.44 0.41
C SER A 364 2.28 10.29 -1.07
N GLY A 365 1.65 9.21 -1.43
CA GLY A 365 1.10 9.03 -2.78
C GLY A 365 0.85 7.57 -3.08
N GLY A 366 -0.28 7.23 -3.64
CA GLY A 366 -0.74 5.90 -4.07
C GLY A 366 0.32 4.80 -4.09
N THR A 367 0.65 4.30 -5.27
CA THR A 367 1.67 3.25 -5.42
C THR A 367 3.12 3.75 -5.39
N ALA A 368 3.35 5.04 -5.57
CA ALA A 368 4.72 5.63 -5.61
C ALA A 368 5.10 6.36 -4.31
N GLY A 369 4.26 6.29 -3.27
CA GLY A 369 4.46 6.97 -2.00
C GLY A 369 5.09 6.09 -0.92
N TYR A 370 5.17 6.70 0.27
CA TYR A 370 5.74 6.07 1.45
C TYR A 370 4.78 6.17 2.63
N CYS A 371 4.84 5.15 3.48
CA CYS A 371 4.31 5.19 4.84
C CYS A 371 5.45 5.31 5.84
N ILE A 372 5.11 5.73 7.04
CA ILE A 372 6.04 5.84 8.17
C ILE A 372 5.48 4.99 9.30
N VAL A 373 6.37 4.25 9.96
CA VAL A 373 6.12 3.61 11.25
C VAL A 373 7.11 4.22 12.25
N SER A 374 6.60 4.85 13.28
CA SER A 374 7.39 5.34 14.42
C SER A 374 7.05 4.55 15.67
N VAL A 375 7.89 4.70 16.67
CA VAL A 375 7.70 4.08 17.97
C VAL A 375 7.48 5.20 18.99
N PRO A 376 6.47 5.12 19.89
CA PRO A 376 6.32 6.07 20.97
C PRO A 376 7.61 6.20 21.79
N GLU A 377 7.92 7.40 22.28
CA GLU A 377 9.18 7.70 23.00
C GLU A 377 9.41 6.78 24.21
N ASN A 378 8.32 6.38 24.89
CA ASN A 378 8.38 5.50 26.06
C ASN A 378 8.13 4.03 25.72
N SER A 379 8.09 3.64 24.46
CA SER A 379 7.89 2.25 24.08
C SER A 379 9.16 1.44 24.30
N PRO A 380 9.05 0.21 24.82
CA PRO A 380 10.19 -0.68 24.98
C PRO A 380 10.64 -1.33 23.67
N TYR A 381 9.84 -1.23 22.59
CA TYR A 381 10.15 -1.86 21.31
C TYR A 381 11.25 -1.13 20.53
N SER A 382 12.24 -1.87 20.07
CA SER A 382 13.26 -1.36 19.15
C SER A 382 12.71 -1.21 17.75
N ILE A 383 13.01 -0.10 17.07
CA ILE A 383 12.69 0.09 15.66
C ILE A 383 13.32 -1.00 14.75
N TYR A 384 14.49 -1.52 15.14
CA TYR A 384 15.17 -2.61 14.41
C TYR A 384 14.48 -3.96 14.60
N TYR A 385 13.85 -4.21 15.74
CA TYR A 385 12.97 -5.36 15.94
C TYR A 385 11.76 -5.28 15.01
N ILE A 386 11.09 -4.14 14.95
CA ILE A 386 9.96 -3.91 14.05
C ILE A 386 10.40 -4.10 12.59
N GLN A 387 11.55 -3.54 12.19
CA GLN A 387 12.10 -3.71 10.85
C GLN A 387 12.35 -5.19 10.51
N ALA A 388 12.94 -5.95 11.43
CA ALA A 388 13.19 -7.38 11.24
C ALA A 388 11.90 -8.16 11.03
N LEU A 389 10.88 -7.89 11.86
CA LEU A 389 9.57 -8.54 11.71
C LEU A 389 8.95 -8.24 10.35
N LEU A 390 8.86 -6.96 9.98
CA LEU A 390 8.26 -6.53 8.70
C LEU A 390 9.02 -7.09 7.49
N THR A 391 10.32 -7.36 7.63
CA THR A 391 11.16 -7.95 6.58
C THR A 391 11.02 -9.48 6.50
N SER A 392 10.42 -10.11 7.52
CA SER A 392 10.35 -11.56 7.66
C SER A 392 9.37 -12.20 6.66
N ARG A 393 9.65 -13.45 6.29
CA ARG A 393 8.80 -14.26 5.41
C ARG A 393 7.35 -14.40 5.91
N PRO A 394 7.07 -14.62 7.22
CA PRO A 394 5.70 -14.63 7.72
C PRO A 394 4.94 -13.33 7.44
N LEU A 395 5.53 -12.18 7.74
CA LEU A 395 4.85 -10.89 7.55
C LEU A 395 4.78 -10.47 6.08
N GLU A 396 5.69 -10.89 5.24
CA GLU A 396 5.60 -10.73 3.79
C GLU A 396 4.39 -11.49 3.22
N TRP A 397 4.20 -12.75 3.62
CA TRP A 397 3.02 -13.54 3.25
C TRP A 397 1.73 -12.88 3.74
N ILE A 398 1.64 -12.52 5.02
CA ILE A 398 0.45 -11.86 5.58
C ILE A 398 0.19 -10.54 4.86
N SER A 399 1.23 -9.75 4.56
CA SER A 399 1.07 -8.51 3.78
C SER A 399 0.43 -8.77 2.42
N SER A 400 0.71 -9.91 1.79
CA SER A 400 0.13 -10.29 0.50
C SER A 400 -1.36 -10.65 0.60
N LEU A 401 -1.82 -11.10 1.76
CA LEU A 401 -3.24 -11.40 1.99
C LEU A 401 -4.08 -10.13 2.10
N TYR A 402 -3.53 -9.07 2.71
CA TYR A 402 -4.24 -7.80 2.92
C TYR A 402 -3.97 -6.75 1.84
N GLY A 403 -2.77 -6.73 1.26
CA GLY A 403 -2.35 -5.79 0.24
C GLY A 403 -2.71 -6.25 -1.18
N GLU A 404 -3.04 -5.29 -2.06
CA GLU A 404 -3.17 -5.58 -3.48
C GLU A 404 -1.83 -6.00 -4.06
N ILE A 405 -1.83 -7.06 -4.87
CA ILE A 405 -0.62 -7.56 -5.54
C ILE A 405 -0.60 -7.04 -6.97
N PHE A 406 0.53 -6.47 -7.34
CA PHE A 406 0.82 -5.97 -8.68
C PHE A 406 1.80 -6.89 -9.40
N ARG A 407 1.91 -6.69 -10.73
CA ARG A 407 2.82 -7.47 -11.59
C ARG A 407 4.22 -7.62 -10.97
N GLY A 408 4.75 -8.84 -10.98
CA GLY A 408 6.06 -9.17 -10.42
C GLY A 408 6.07 -9.32 -8.90
N GLY A 409 4.90 -9.47 -8.25
CA GLY A 409 4.81 -9.71 -6.80
C GLY A 409 5.03 -8.46 -5.94
N PHE A 410 4.86 -7.27 -6.51
CA PHE A 410 4.84 -6.06 -5.70
C PHE A 410 3.54 -6.00 -4.89
N ILE A 411 3.65 -5.73 -3.61
CA ILE A 411 2.52 -5.63 -2.67
C ILE A 411 2.32 -4.17 -2.28
N ALA A 412 1.05 -3.72 -2.29
CA ALA A 412 0.67 -2.42 -1.76
C ALA A 412 0.58 -2.48 -0.22
N ARG A 413 1.59 -1.95 0.47
CA ARG A 413 1.72 -1.92 1.94
C ARG A 413 1.33 -0.56 2.51
N GLY A 414 0.13 -0.07 2.19
CA GLY A 414 -0.37 1.16 2.78
C GLY A 414 -0.63 1.05 4.30
N THR A 415 -0.90 2.17 4.94
CA THR A 415 -1.13 2.22 6.40
C THR A 415 -2.18 1.23 6.89
N LYS A 416 -3.25 1.00 6.10
CA LYS A 416 -4.29 0.02 6.43
C LYS A 416 -3.73 -1.41 6.52
N VAL A 417 -2.81 -1.79 5.63
CA VAL A 417 -2.17 -3.11 5.65
C VAL A 417 -1.22 -3.21 6.83
N LEU A 418 -0.35 -2.20 7.02
CA LEU A 418 0.62 -2.18 8.12
C LEU A 418 -0.05 -2.34 9.49
N LYS A 419 -1.15 -1.63 9.72
CA LYS A 419 -1.91 -1.67 10.98
C LYS A 419 -2.43 -3.07 11.34
N GLN A 420 -2.80 -3.86 10.35
CA GLN A 420 -3.37 -5.19 10.51
C GLN A 420 -2.33 -6.32 10.59
N LEU A 421 -1.03 -6.00 10.39
CA LEU A 421 0.00 -7.03 10.44
C LEU A 421 0.14 -7.59 11.85
N PRO A 422 0.22 -8.93 11.99
CA PRO A 422 0.41 -9.54 13.29
C PRO A 422 1.72 -9.08 13.92
N PHE A 423 1.67 -8.84 15.19
CA PHE A 423 2.83 -8.44 15.98
C PHE A 423 2.93 -9.33 17.21
N ARG A 424 4.11 -9.74 17.57
CA ARG A 424 4.30 -10.55 18.77
C ARG A 424 4.45 -9.63 19.97
N ASP A 425 3.48 -9.67 20.87
CA ASP A 425 3.58 -8.99 22.15
C ASP A 425 4.73 -9.60 22.98
N ILE A 426 5.66 -8.77 23.39
CA ILE A 426 6.84 -9.15 24.18
C ILE A 426 6.61 -8.78 25.64
N ASN A 427 6.68 -9.78 26.50
CA ASN A 427 6.71 -9.50 27.93
C ASN A 427 8.12 -9.05 28.36
N PHE A 428 8.33 -7.75 28.47
CA PHE A 428 9.63 -7.17 28.83
C PHE A 428 10.05 -7.45 30.28
N ASP A 429 9.17 -7.93 31.12
CA ASP A 429 9.46 -8.42 32.47
C ASP A 429 9.97 -9.88 32.47
N ASP A 430 9.74 -10.62 31.39
CA ASP A 430 10.29 -11.94 31.18
C ASP A 430 11.65 -11.85 30.48
N ALA A 431 12.69 -12.39 31.12
CA ALA A 431 14.05 -12.33 30.61
C ALA A 431 14.25 -13.05 29.25
N THR A 432 13.45 -14.09 28.99
CA THR A 432 13.54 -14.88 27.75
C THR A 432 12.93 -14.11 26.59
N ASP A 433 11.74 -13.55 26.77
CA ASP A 433 11.04 -12.74 25.79
C ASP A 433 11.85 -11.48 25.46
N LYS A 434 12.33 -10.76 26.51
CA LYS A 434 13.18 -9.60 26.34
C LYS A 434 14.47 -9.93 25.57
N LYS A 435 15.11 -11.04 25.92
CA LYS A 435 16.34 -11.48 25.22
C LYS A 435 16.04 -11.77 23.75
N LEU A 436 14.95 -12.43 23.42
CA LEU A 436 14.58 -12.72 22.04
C LEU A 436 14.36 -11.44 21.23
N HIS A 437 13.67 -10.45 21.81
CA HIS A 437 13.50 -9.12 21.19
C HIS A 437 14.86 -8.45 20.95
N ASP A 438 15.74 -8.42 21.95
CA ASP A 438 17.03 -7.75 21.88
C ASP A 438 17.98 -8.44 20.89
N ASP A 439 17.98 -9.78 20.84
CA ASP A 439 18.77 -10.58 19.89
C ASP A 439 18.33 -10.31 18.44
N ILE A 440 17.00 -10.26 18.16
CA ILE A 440 16.44 -9.93 16.85
C ILE A 440 16.85 -8.50 16.45
N ALA A 441 16.69 -7.53 17.34
CA ALA A 441 17.06 -6.14 17.07
C ALA A 441 18.55 -5.98 16.78
N LEU A 442 19.42 -6.62 17.58
CA LEU A 442 20.87 -6.59 17.41
C LEU A 442 21.29 -7.26 16.08
N LEU A 443 20.69 -8.41 15.76
CA LEU A 443 21.01 -9.13 14.53
C LEU A 443 20.61 -8.33 13.29
N GLN A 444 19.49 -7.58 13.35
CA GLN A 444 19.07 -6.68 12.27
C GLN A 444 20.09 -5.55 12.07
N GLN A 445 20.58 -4.94 13.12
CA GLN A 445 21.66 -3.93 13.03
C GLN A 445 22.95 -4.52 12.43
N GLN A 446 23.31 -5.74 12.81
CA GLN A 446 24.45 -6.43 12.24
C GLN A 446 24.29 -6.75 10.76
N LEU A 447 23.07 -7.14 10.31
CA LEU A 447 22.76 -7.34 8.90
C LEU A 447 22.91 -6.05 8.10
N ILE A 448 22.44 -4.92 8.61
CA ILE A 448 22.66 -3.60 8.00
C ILE A 448 24.15 -3.30 7.87
N SER A 449 24.93 -3.47 8.97
CA SER A 449 26.38 -3.21 8.94
C SER A 449 27.12 -4.09 7.91
N VAL A 450 26.75 -5.37 7.78
CA VAL A 450 27.35 -6.26 6.79
C VAL A 450 26.90 -5.86 5.38
N GLY A 451 25.64 -5.48 5.18
CA GLY A 451 25.10 -5.00 3.92
C GLY A 451 25.83 -3.74 3.42
N ASP A 452 26.09 -2.78 4.31
CA ASP A 452 26.86 -1.57 3.97
C ASP A 452 28.30 -1.91 3.52
N ARG A 453 28.92 -2.88 4.18
CA ARG A 453 30.27 -3.36 3.79
C ARG A 453 30.23 -4.10 2.44
N ILE A 454 29.16 -4.83 2.12
CA ILE A 454 28.97 -5.45 0.82
C ILE A 454 28.84 -4.37 -0.26
N GLN A 455 28.04 -3.34 -0.02
CA GLN A 455 27.86 -2.23 -0.94
C GLN A 455 29.19 -1.47 -1.16
N ALA A 456 29.93 -1.20 -0.10
CA ALA A 456 31.23 -0.52 -0.17
C ALA A 456 32.32 -1.33 -0.90
N ALA A 457 32.21 -2.67 -0.87
CA ALA A 457 33.17 -3.55 -1.56
C ALA A 457 33.06 -3.51 -3.10
N GLY A 458 31.96 -2.95 -3.64
CA GLY A 458 31.73 -2.84 -5.08
C GLY A 458 31.84 -4.21 -5.80
N ASN A 459 32.74 -4.31 -6.78
CA ASN A 459 32.92 -5.57 -7.56
C ASN A 459 34.10 -6.43 -7.05
N ASN A 460 34.69 -6.13 -5.89
CA ASN A 460 35.85 -6.87 -5.38
C ASN A 460 35.44 -8.25 -4.82
N GLN A 461 35.51 -9.27 -5.65
CA GLN A 461 35.09 -10.65 -5.32
C GLN A 461 35.82 -11.25 -4.12
N ARG A 462 37.08 -10.88 -3.88
CA ARG A 462 37.86 -11.39 -2.71
C ARG A 462 37.28 -10.87 -1.38
N VAL A 463 36.71 -9.68 -1.40
CA VAL A 463 36.06 -9.05 -0.23
C VAL A 463 34.59 -9.47 -0.15
N LEU A 464 33.89 -9.54 -1.27
CA LEU A 464 32.48 -9.89 -1.34
C LEU A 464 32.17 -11.32 -0.88
N ALA A 465 32.98 -12.31 -1.27
CA ALA A 465 32.68 -13.72 -0.96
C ALA A 465 32.59 -14.02 0.55
N PRO A 466 33.51 -13.56 1.42
CA PRO A 466 33.35 -13.75 2.86
C PRO A 466 32.22 -12.90 3.46
N LEU A 467 31.96 -11.69 2.95
CA LEU A 467 30.87 -10.85 3.43
C LEU A 467 29.52 -11.46 3.11
N ASN A 468 29.32 -11.95 1.88
CA ASN A 468 28.08 -12.63 1.48
C ASN A 468 27.82 -13.90 2.30
N ARG A 469 28.87 -14.68 2.61
CA ARG A 469 28.74 -15.84 3.50
C ARG A 469 28.31 -15.42 4.90
N ASN A 470 28.91 -14.38 5.47
CA ASN A 470 28.53 -13.85 6.78
C ASN A 470 27.10 -13.33 6.77
N PHE A 471 26.71 -12.57 5.75
CA PHE A 471 25.35 -12.07 5.56
C PHE A 471 24.32 -13.21 5.54
N ASN A 472 24.58 -14.24 4.73
CA ASN A 472 23.68 -15.40 4.62
C ASN A 472 23.58 -16.21 5.92
N LEU A 473 24.67 -16.34 6.68
CA LEU A 473 24.63 -16.96 8.02
C LEU A 473 23.73 -16.16 8.96
N LYS A 474 23.90 -14.84 9.00
CA LYS A 474 23.08 -13.96 9.85
C LYS A 474 21.61 -13.95 9.42
N LYS A 475 21.30 -14.04 8.13
CA LYS A 475 19.91 -14.22 7.66
C LYS A 475 19.29 -15.52 8.17
N ARG A 476 20.03 -16.64 8.16
CA ARG A 476 19.56 -17.91 8.73
C ARG A 476 19.36 -17.84 10.25
N GLU A 477 20.27 -17.20 10.95
CA GLU A 477 20.10 -16.94 12.40
C GLU A 477 18.82 -16.13 12.64
N MET A 478 18.56 -15.07 11.86
CA MET A 478 17.34 -14.29 11.93
C MET A 478 16.10 -15.16 11.67
N GLU A 479 16.11 -15.99 10.64
CA GLU A 479 15.01 -16.92 10.36
C GLU A 479 14.72 -17.85 11.54
N THR A 480 15.76 -18.34 12.23
CA THR A 480 15.62 -19.17 13.43
C THR A 480 14.96 -18.42 14.57
N LEU A 481 15.38 -17.16 14.81
CA LEU A 481 14.79 -16.32 15.86
C LEU A 481 13.31 -15.97 15.52
N ILE A 482 13.00 -15.71 14.26
CA ILE A 482 11.62 -15.46 13.79
C ILE A 482 10.75 -16.73 13.95
N GLN A 483 11.28 -17.92 13.64
CA GLN A 483 10.59 -19.20 13.89
C GLN A 483 10.27 -19.36 15.37
N GLN A 484 11.25 -19.12 16.23
CA GLN A 484 11.06 -19.18 17.70
C GLN A 484 9.99 -18.17 18.14
N LEU A 485 10.04 -16.94 17.66
CA LEU A 485 9.10 -15.87 18.00
C LEU A 485 7.65 -16.25 17.68
N PHE A 486 7.39 -16.82 16.52
CA PHE A 486 6.05 -17.23 16.10
C PHE A 486 5.70 -18.68 16.48
N GLY A 487 6.59 -19.41 17.15
CA GLY A 487 6.39 -20.80 17.54
C GLY A 487 6.25 -21.74 16.33
N LEU A 488 6.99 -21.47 15.25
CA LEU A 488 7.01 -22.25 14.02
C LEU A 488 8.15 -23.26 14.03
N THR A 489 7.88 -24.46 13.56
CA THR A 489 8.93 -25.41 13.22
C THR A 489 9.62 -24.98 11.90
N GLU A 490 10.82 -25.50 11.62
CA GLU A 490 11.51 -25.24 10.35
C GLU A 490 10.66 -25.69 9.15
N GLN A 491 9.99 -26.83 9.27
CA GLN A 491 9.12 -27.35 8.21
C GLN A 491 7.93 -26.42 7.94
N GLU A 492 7.27 -25.92 8.98
CA GLU A 492 6.18 -24.93 8.85
C GLU A 492 6.66 -23.62 8.25
N TYR A 493 7.82 -23.13 8.69
CA TYR A 493 8.42 -21.91 8.14
C TYR A 493 8.71 -22.03 6.62
N LEU A 494 9.22 -23.18 6.19
CA LEU A 494 9.49 -23.44 4.78
C LEU A 494 8.21 -23.58 3.94
N GLN A 495 7.09 -23.95 4.52
CA GLN A 495 5.78 -24.00 3.85
C GLN A 495 5.16 -22.62 3.60
N ILE A 496 5.59 -21.58 4.33
CA ILE A 496 5.06 -20.23 4.12
C ILE A 496 5.33 -19.79 2.68
N PRO A 497 4.33 -19.30 1.91
CA PRO A 497 4.51 -18.85 0.55
C PRO A 497 5.58 -17.75 0.41
N GLN A 498 6.45 -17.85 -0.58
CA GLN A 498 7.39 -16.79 -0.96
C GLN A 498 6.80 -15.99 -2.13
N ILE A 499 6.25 -14.84 -1.82
CA ILE A 499 5.48 -14.03 -2.79
C ILE A 499 6.34 -13.62 -3.99
N SER A 500 7.59 -13.23 -3.76
CA SER A 500 8.52 -12.88 -4.84
C SER A 500 8.77 -14.01 -5.82
N GLU A 501 8.81 -15.26 -5.33
CA GLU A 501 9.00 -16.45 -6.18
C GLU A 501 7.72 -16.84 -6.93
N MET A 502 6.56 -16.77 -6.25
CA MET A 502 5.25 -17.09 -6.86
C MET A 502 4.93 -16.19 -8.06
N TYR A 503 5.36 -14.92 -8.03
CA TYR A 503 5.06 -13.91 -9.06
C TYR A 503 6.26 -13.57 -9.97
N ALA A 504 7.41 -14.21 -9.79
CA ALA A 504 8.64 -13.92 -10.57
C ALA A 504 8.52 -14.32 -12.06
N THR A 505 7.64 -15.26 -12.38
CA THR A 505 7.48 -15.84 -13.72
C THR A 505 6.40 -15.18 -14.59
N VAL A 506 5.81 -14.09 -14.13
CA VAL A 506 4.66 -13.43 -14.77
C VAL A 506 5.05 -12.12 -15.49
#